data_65ccd271a357bbd4e327535d0074cf32
#
_entry.id   65ccd271a357bbd4e327535d0074cf32
#
_cell.length_a   1.000
_cell.length_b   1.000
_cell.length_c   1.000
_cell.angle_alpha   90.00
_cell.angle_beta   90.00
_cell.angle_gamma   90.00
#
_symmetry.space_group_name_H-M   'P 1'
#
loop_
_entity.id
_entity.type
_entity.pdbx_description
1 polymer ?
#
loop_
_entity_poly.entity_id
_entity_poly.type
_entity_poly.pdbx_seq_one_letter_code
_entity_poly.pdbx_strand_id
1 'polypeptide(L)'
;MESCERAQRRRDRLIAALLALGVFGFMLLFFACVHPLVLHDGDDWGYSSYSRGALPIWGYWNPSRVLPEILSPACASAAAYLVMPLTGSFNTAYTLLLAAVVSACITVYALMLMRLMQREGGCTAAAAAMLSALFLVMHFLIFRTQKTGNDHLLYSWNVNTYFFYTIPNLLNAALALMWAGAGGRALRPGGGMGQGFLLLAVYLAVFSNLFASQILAVYAFVTLALALAKARGRGAWRRTLGEHGWLLLVLALWLTAAVFDMNGGRSDSLTSGSLMQRLLETLRGMLARARMLNAMFVGVCALSLAGALALFALRRERDERDGRFIALLVRFLLCAVCCGVCTAALCTASSPEYARRADVLFAPAFFLLAAVMTALAYIVSRAPRVGMVLPLLCLVLIFETDTRITTFREPNIDQLSPKQCVAINEAIMNQIAGADREGLTELAVEVPAGSFSFLSDGMMRTMLKCGLIDRYIQCTNVEIEDFCARYGI
;
A
#
# COMPACT_ATOMS: atom_id res chain seq x y z
N MET A 1 -38.35 10.63 -16.91
CA MET A 1 -37.43 9.56 -16.44
C MET A 1 -35.97 9.95 -16.68
N GLU A 2 -35.56 10.25 -17.89
CA GLU A 2 -34.16 10.61 -18.21
C GLU A 2 -33.56 11.81 -17.44
N SER A 3 -34.36 12.85 -17.16
CA SER A 3 -33.90 14.03 -16.41
C SER A 3 -33.55 13.68 -14.94
N CYS A 4 -34.33 12.80 -14.31
CA CYS A 4 -34.09 12.34 -12.95
C CYS A 4 -32.83 11.45 -12.86
N GLU A 5 -32.62 10.55 -13.83
CA GLU A 5 -31.41 9.74 -13.90
C GLU A 5 -30.15 10.56 -14.13
N ARG A 6 -30.22 11.61 -15.00
CA ARG A 6 -29.09 12.53 -15.22
C ARG A 6 -28.75 13.32 -13.95
N ALA A 7 -29.77 13.80 -13.23
CA ALA A 7 -29.58 14.50 -11.95
C ALA A 7 -28.93 13.58 -10.90
N GLN A 8 -29.39 12.34 -10.78
CA GLN A 8 -28.80 11.35 -9.88
C GLN A 8 -27.34 11.04 -10.22
N ARG A 9 -27.03 10.77 -11.47
CA ARG A 9 -25.64 10.54 -11.94
C ARG A 9 -24.73 11.74 -11.67
N ARG A 10 -25.23 12.97 -11.83
CA ARG A 10 -24.48 14.20 -11.50
C ARG A 10 -24.19 14.28 -10.00
N ARG A 11 -25.17 13.99 -9.15
CA ARG A 11 -25.01 13.95 -7.69
C ARG A 11 -23.99 12.91 -7.27
N ASP A 12 -24.05 11.70 -7.82
CA ASP A 12 -23.12 10.61 -7.49
C ASP A 12 -21.67 10.97 -7.90
N ARG A 13 -21.48 11.62 -9.06
CA ARG A 13 -20.17 12.14 -9.48
C ARG A 13 -19.66 13.24 -8.55
N LEU A 14 -20.53 14.14 -8.11
CA LEU A 14 -20.15 15.20 -7.17
C LEU A 14 -19.69 14.60 -5.83
N ILE A 15 -20.42 13.63 -5.29
CA ILE A 15 -20.04 12.96 -4.03
C ILE A 15 -18.69 12.24 -4.19
N ALA A 16 -18.47 11.54 -5.31
CA ALA A 16 -17.20 10.90 -5.59
C ALA A 16 -16.04 11.90 -5.69
N ALA A 17 -16.26 13.07 -6.33
CA ALA A 17 -15.28 14.13 -6.42
C ALA A 17 -14.98 14.76 -5.04
N LEU A 18 -16.00 14.97 -4.21
CA LEU A 18 -15.82 15.49 -2.84
C LEU A 18 -15.05 14.49 -1.97
N LEU A 19 -15.35 13.19 -2.08
CA LEU A 19 -14.56 12.16 -1.39
C LEU A 19 -13.09 12.17 -1.87
N ALA A 20 -12.88 12.24 -3.18
CA ALA A 20 -11.54 12.27 -3.75
C ALA A 20 -10.73 13.47 -3.26
N LEU A 21 -11.31 14.67 -3.32
CA LEU A 21 -10.66 15.90 -2.86
C LEU A 21 -10.41 15.88 -1.34
N GLY A 22 -11.39 15.40 -0.57
CA GLY A 22 -11.26 15.30 0.89
C GLY A 22 -10.18 14.29 1.30
N VAL A 23 -10.16 13.10 0.71
CA VAL A 23 -9.14 12.07 0.99
C VAL A 23 -7.77 12.54 0.54
N PHE A 24 -7.65 13.05 -0.70
CA PHE A 24 -6.38 13.54 -1.22
C PHE A 24 -5.81 14.67 -0.37
N GLY A 25 -6.62 15.69 -0.07
CA GLY A 25 -6.17 16.84 0.71
C GLY A 25 -5.78 16.47 2.14
N PHE A 26 -6.59 15.62 2.81
CA PHE A 26 -6.28 15.15 4.16
C PHE A 26 -4.99 14.32 4.18
N MET A 27 -4.82 13.38 3.25
CA MET A 27 -3.62 12.52 3.19
C MET A 27 -2.38 13.32 2.79
N LEU A 28 -2.53 14.29 1.88
CA LEU A 28 -1.44 15.19 1.52
C LEU A 28 -0.95 15.98 2.75
N LEU A 29 -1.87 16.56 3.52
CA LEU A 29 -1.52 17.26 4.77
C LEU A 29 -0.90 16.30 5.79
N PHE A 30 -1.41 15.09 5.89
CA PHE A 30 -0.85 14.08 6.79
C PHE A 30 0.61 13.74 6.44
N PHE A 31 0.88 13.38 5.18
CA PHE A 31 2.21 12.97 4.72
C PHE A 31 3.18 14.14 4.42
N ALA A 32 2.70 15.37 4.37
CA ALA A 32 3.56 16.54 4.24
C ALA A 32 3.86 17.23 5.58
N CYS A 33 2.94 17.17 6.57
CA CYS A 33 3.03 17.97 7.79
C CYS A 33 2.98 17.16 9.08
N VAL A 34 2.15 16.09 9.15
CA VAL A 34 1.99 15.29 10.39
C VAL A 34 3.03 14.18 10.45
N HIS A 35 3.20 13.45 9.36
CA HIS A 35 4.20 12.40 9.18
C HIS A 35 4.98 12.64 7.86
N PRO A 36 5.85 13.66 7.82
CA PRO A 36 6.55 14.03 6.59
C PRO A 36 7.43 12.89 6.08
N LEU A 37 7.29 12.58 4.78
CA LEU A 37 8.04 11.52 4.10
C LEU A 37 9.42 12.04 3.67
N VAL A 38 10.32 12.22 4.62
CA VAL A 38 11.68 12.75 4.42
C VAL A 38 12.64 11.60 4.15
N LEU A 39 13.48 11.74 3.13
CA LEU A 39 14.62 10.85 2.89
C LEU A 39 15.52 10.83 4.12
N HIS A 40 15.97 9.64 4.53
CA HIS A 40 16.68 9.54 5.80
C HIS A 40 17.81 8.52 5.79
N ASP A 41 17.62 7.32 5.28
CA ASP A 41 18.61 6.26 5.36
C ASP A 41 19.30 5.96 4.00
N GLY A 42 20.28 5.07 4.04
CA GLY A 42 21.03 4.68 2.84
C GLY A 42 20.18 4.02 1.77
N ASP A 43 19.16 3.26 2.16
CA ASP A 43 18.22 2.64 1.23
C ASP A 43 17.37 3.69 0.50
N ASP A 44 16.92 4.74 1.21
CA ASP A 44 16.16 5.84 0.61
C ASP A 44 16.96 6.53 -0.50
N TRP A 45 18.19 6.89 -0.20
CA TRP A 45 19.08 7.55 -1.15
C TRP A 45 19.56 6.61 -2.26
N GLY A 46 19.90 5.37 -1.91
CA GLY A 46 20.34 4.35 -2.85
C GLY A 46 19.30 4.07 -3.94
N TYR A 47 18.05 3.80 -3.54
CA TYR A 47 16.98 3.52 -4.50
C TYR A 47 16.45 4.76 -5.22
N SER A 48 16.63 5.96 -4.70
CA SER A 48 16.34 7.20 -5.42
C SER A 48 17.28 7.43 -6.61
N SER A 49 18.51 6.91 -6.53
CA SER A 49 19.49 6.97 -7.62
C SER A 49 19.38 5.81 -8.62
N TYR A 50 18.95 4.64 -8.14
CA TYR A 50 18.94 3.42 -8.94
C TYR A 50 17.81 3.43 -9.98
N SER A 51 18.16 3.31 -11.25
CA SER A 51 17.21 3.21 -12.37
C SER A 51 17.29 1.85 -13.00
N ARG A 52 16.11 1.25 -13.20
CA ARG A 52 16.02 -0.01 -13.93
C ARG A 52 15.10 0.12 -15.15
N GLY A 53 15.31 -0.75 -16.15
CA GLY A 53 14.38 -0.89 -17.27
C GLY A 53 13.05 -1.52 -16.85
N ALA A 54 11.96 -0.95 -17.33
CA ALA A 54 10.60 -1.43 -17.04
C ALA A 54 10.25 -2.74 -17.74
N LEU A 55 10.89 -3.03 -18.86
CA LEU A 55 10.58 -4.15 -19.73
C LEU A 55 11.84 -4.99 -20.01
N PRO A 56 11.69 -6.27 -20.36
CA PRO A 56 12.81 -7.16 -20.68
C PRO A 56 13.42 -6.77 -22.04
N ILE A 57 14.28 -5.77 -22.04
CA ILE A 57 15.02 -5.34 -23.22
C ILE A 57 16.49 -5.75 -23.03
N TRP A 58 17.03 -6.57 -23.93
CA TRP A 58 18.46 -6.87 -24.02
C TRP A 58 19.12 -7.56 -22.82
N GLY A 59 18.52 -8.61 -22.29
CA GLY A 59 19.25 -9.61 -21.49
C GLY A 59 19.23 -9.45 -19.98
N TYR A 60 18.74 -8.36 -19.41
CA TYR A 60 18.72 -8.13 -17.96
C TYR A 60 17.33 -7.86 -17.38
N TRP A 61 16.35 -8.69 -17.70
CA TRP A 61 15.06 -8.56 -17.10
C TRP A 61 14.93 -9.43 -15.83
N ASN A 62 14.72 -8.78 -14.71
CA ASN A 62 14.31 -9.41 -13.47
C ASN A 62 12.98 -8.79 -13.05
N PRO A 63 11.84 -9.50 -13.08
CA PRO A 63 10.53 -8.93 -12.83
C PRO A 63 10.30 -8.57 -11.35
N SER A 64 11.10 -9.11 -10.43
CA SER A 64 10.97 -8.75 -9.03
C SER A 64 11.25 -7.25 -8.84
N ARG A 65 10.34 -6.52 -8.18
CA ARG A 65 10.47 -5.11 -7.80
C ARG A 65 10.54 -4.10 -8.96
N VAL A 66 9.99 -4.41 -10.12
CA VAL A 66 9.97 -3.47 -11.25
C VAL A 66 9.31 -2.15 -10.87
N LEU A 67 8.13 -2.18 -10.23
CA LEU A 67 7.42 -0.95 -9.86
C LEU A 67 8.22 -0.04 -8.92
N PRO A 68 8.71 -0.49 -7.75
CA PRO A 68 9.45 0.38 -6.84
C PRO A 68 10.75 0.94 -7.46
N GLU A 69 11.50 0.12 -8.18
CA GLU A 69 12.78 0.50 -8.76
C GLU A 69 12.66 1.40 -10.02
N ILE A 70 11.46 1.63 -10.53
CA ILE A 70 11.15 2.63 -11.54
C ILE A 70 10.59 3.89 -10.89
N LEU A 71 9.65 3.71 -9.94
CA LEU A 71 8.89 4.82 -9.39
C LEU A 71 9.74 5.70 -8.46
N SER A 72 10.59 5.11 -7.60
CA SER A 72 11.43 5.85 -6.68
C SER A 72 12.37 6.83 -7.42
N PRO A 73 13.19 6.39 -8.39
CA PRO A 73 14.05 7.32 -9.12
C PRO A 73 13.28 8.29 -10.03
N ALA A 74 12.10 7.91 -10.52
CA ALA A 74 11.25 8.82 -11.27
C ALA A 74 10.72 9.95 -10.36
N CYS A 75 10.34 9.63 -9.12
CA CYS A 75 9.96 10.63 -8.13
C CYS A 75 11.15 11.56 -7.79
N ALA A 76 12.35 11.04 -7.62
CA ALA A 76 13.53 11.87 -7.36
C ALA A 76 13.78 12.87 -8.50
N SER A 77 13.75 12.40 -9.74
CA SER A 77 13.91 13.28 -10.91
C SER A 77 12.76 14.30 -11.03
N ALA A 78 11.51 13.87 -10.83
CA ALA A 78 10.38 14.80 -10.87
C ALA A 78 10.44 15.83 -9.73
N ALA A 79 10.89 15.45 -8.54
CA ALA A 79 11.12 16.38 -7.44
C ALA A 79 12.15 17.43 -7.81
N ALA A 80 13.29 17.03 -8.37
CA ALA A 80 14.36 17.95 -8.76
C ALA A 80 13.93 18.91 -9.87
N TYR A 81 13.34 18.39 -10.96
CA TYR A 81 13.09 19.21 -12.15
C TYR A 81 11.75 19.95 -12.15
N LEU A 82 10.73 19.44 -11.44
CA LEU A 82 9.38 20.03 -11.48
C LEU A 82 8.99 20.76 -10.19
N VAL A 83 9.40 20.25 -9.02
CA VAL A 83 8.92 20.76 -7.73
C VAL A 83 9.97 21.64 -7.04
N MET A 84 11.24 21.27 -7.09
CA MET A 84 12.34 22.02 -6.48
C MET A 84 12.44 23.48 -6.99
N PRO A 85 12.20 23.81 -8.28
CA PRO A 85 12.18 25.20 -8.72
C PRO A 85 11.14 26.08 -7.99
N LEU A 86 10.11 25.46 -7.41
CA LEU A 86 9.05 26.16 -6.66
C LEU A 86 9.33 26.21 -5.16
N THR A 87 10.09 25.25 -4.62
CA THR A 87 10.33 25.10 -3.18
C THR A 87 11.72 25.56 -2.73
N GLY A 88 12.67 25.65 -3.65
CA GLY A 88 14.06 26.01 -3.38
C GLY A 88 14.91 24.93 -2.71
N SER A 89 14.31 23.78 -2.28
CA SER A 89 15.02 22.68 -1.61
C SER A 89 14.60 21.35 -2.19
N PHE A 90 15.57 20.49 -2.51
CA PHE A 90 15.32 19.14 -3.01
C PHE A 90 14.58 18.27 -1.97
N ASN A 91 14.99 18.34 -0.70
CA ASN A 91 14.35 17.56 0.36
C ASN A 91 12.86 17.92 0.53
N THR A 92 12.55 19.21 0.51
CA THR A 92 11.15 19.70 0.56
C THR A 92 10.37 19.27 -0.68
N ALA A 93 10.97 19.43 -1.86
CA ALA A 93 10.35 19.03 -3.13
C ALA A 93 10.03 17.55 -3.18
N TYR A 94 10.97 16.71 -2.76
CA TYR A 94 10.81 15.25 -2.73
C TYR A 94 9.70 14.84 -1.73
N THR A 95 9.72 15.38 -0.51
CA THR A 95 8.70 15.12 0.50
C THR A 95 7.30 15.47 0.01
N LEU A 96 7.12 16.65 -0.60
CA LEU A 96 5.82 17.07 -1.13
C LEU A 96 5.36 16.21 -2.30
N LEU A 97 6.25 15.87 -3.22
CA LEU A 97 5.92 15.01 -4.36
C LEU A 97 5.53 13.61 -3.90
N LEU A 98 6.32 13.00 -3.02
CA LEU A 98 6.00 11.67 -2.51
C LEU A 98 4.71 11.65 -1.71
N ALA A 99 4.48 12.67 -0.86
CA ALA A 99 3.20 12.85 -0.16
C ALA A 99 2.03 12.91 -1.15
N ALA A 100 2.18 13.64 -2.27
CA ALA A 100 1.15 13.71 -3.31
C ALA A 100 0.93 12.36 -4.01
N VAL A 101 2.00 11.63 -4.34
CA VAL A 101 1.91 10.30 -4.98
C VAL A 101 1.21 9.29 -4.08
N VAL A 102 1.61 9.19 -2.81
CA VAL A 102 0.99 8.28 -1.83
C VAL A 102 -0.48 8.65 -1.61
N SER A 103 -0.78 9.95 -1.47
CA SER A 103 -2.15 10.46 -1.31
C SER A 103 -3.04 10.15 -2.51
N ALA A 104 -2.50 10.24 -3.73
CA ALA A 104 -3.21 9.87 -4.95
C ALA A 104 -3.53 8.36 -4.98
N CYS A 105 -2.57 7.51 -4.61
CA CYS A 105 -2.78 6.06 -4.52
C CYS A 105 -3.87 5.71 -3.49
N ILE A 106 -3.84 6.32 -2.30
CA ILE A 106 -4.87 6.13 -1.26
C ILE A 106 -6.24 6.61 -1.77
N THR A 107 -6.28 7.74 -2.48
CA THR A 107 -7.52 8.27 -3.04
C THR A 107 -8.13 7.32 -4.07
N VAL A 108 -7.33 6.79 -5.00
CA VAL A 108 -7.80 5.78 -5.97
C VAL A 108 -8.32 4.54 -5.26
N TYR A 109 -7.61 4.06 -4.26
CA TYR A 109 -8.00 2.91 -3.44
C TYR A 109 -9.37 3.12 -2.76
N ALA A 110 -9.58 4.28 -2.11
CA ALA A 110 -10.85 4.64 -1.49
C ALA A 110 -12.00 4.73 -2.52
N LEU A 111 -11.75 5.31 -3.71
CA LEU A 111 -12.73 5.40 -4.77
C LEU A 111 -13.10 4.02 -5.35
N MET A 112 -12.17 3.06 -5.39
CA MET A 112 -12.48 1.70 -5.82
C MET A 112 -13.39 1.00 -4.81
N LEU A 113 -13.17 1.19 -3.51
CA LEU A 113 -14.09 0.67 -2.49
C LEU A 113 -15.47 1.34 -2.59
N MET A 114 -15.53 2.67 -2.72
CA MET A 114 -16.81 3.37 -2.90
C MET A 114 -17.62 2.79 -4.07
N ARG A 115 -16.96 2.57 -5.22
CA ARG A 115 -17.59 1.97 -6.39
C ARG A 115 -18.07 0.55 -6.13
N LEU A 116 -17.30 -0.26 -5.41
CA LEU A 116 -17.67 -1.61 -5.01
C LEU A 116 -18.92 -1.59 -4.13
N MET A 117 -18.97 -0.73 -3.09
CA MET A 117 -20.10 -0.61 -2.19
C MET A 117 -21.37 -0.11 -2.90
N GLN A 118 -21.25 0.73 -3.91
CA GLN A 118 -22.39 1.14 -4.73
C GLN A 118 -22.91 0.00 -5.62
N ARG A 119 -22.03 -0.72 -6.31
CA ARG A 119 -22.40 -1.72 -7.31
C ARG A 119 -22.88 -3.03 -6.68
N GLU A 120 -22.09 -3.56 -5.78
CA GLU A 120 -22.35 -4.87 -5.16
C GLU A 120 -23.08 -4.74 -3.82
N GLY A 121 -22.75 -3.72 -3.02
CA GLY A 121 -23.39 -3.45 -1.74
C GLY A 121 -24.77 -2.79 -1.86
N GLY A 122 -25.11 -2.23 -3.03
CA GLY A 122 -26.40 -1.52 -3.26
C GLY A 122 -26.55 -0.24 -2.43
N CYS A 123 -25.43 0.35 -1.98
CA CYS A 123 -25.41 1.59 -1.21
C CYS A 123 -25.66 2.82 -2.08
N THR A 124 -26.27 3.85 -1.51
CA THR A 124 -26.27 5.19 -2.10
C THR A 124 -24.82 5.74 -2.17
N ALA A 125 -24.56 6.71 -3.05
CA ALA A 125 -23.23 7.32 -3.16
C ALA A 125 -22.75 7.91 -1.83
N ALA A 126 -23.61 8.55 -1.06
CA ALA A 126 -23.26 9.12 0.24
C ALA A 126 -22.87 8.03 1.26
N ALA A 127 -23.67 6.95 1.37
CA ALA A 127 -23.35 5.85 2.26
C ALA A 127 -22.05 5.13 1.86
N ALA A 128 -21.83 4.91 0.56
CA ALA A 128 -20.61 4.33 0.04
C ALA A 128 -19.39 5.20 0.31
N ALA A 129 -19.51 6.53 0.20
CA ALA A 129 -18.46 7.48 0.55
C ALA A 129 -18.13 7.45 2.05
N MET A 130 -19.13 7.41 2.92
CA MET A 130 -18.93 7.26 4.38
C MET A 130 -18.24 5.95 4.73
N LEU A 131 -18.66 4.83 4.12
CA LEU A 131 -17.99 3.53 4.32
C LEU A 131 -16.55 3.57 3.84
N SER A 132 -16.25 4.27 2.76
CA SER A 132 -14.87 4.43 2.27
C SER A 132 -14.02 5.30 3.20
N ALA A 133 -14.58 6.34 3.79
CA ALA A 133 -13.91 7.14 4.81
C ALA A 133 -13.65 6.29 6.08
N LEU A 134 -14.67 5.57 6.58
CA LEU A 134 -14.50 4.64 7.70
C LEU A 134 -13.43 3.59 7.43
N PHE A 135 -13.41 3.01 6.24
CA PHE A 135 -12.40 2.04 5.83
C PHE A 135 -10.98 2.58 5.95
N LEU A 136 -10.75 3.82 5.48
CA LEU A 136 -9.44 4.47 5.63
C LEU A 136 -9.09 4.72 7.10
N VAL A 137 -10.01 5.22 7.88
CA VAL A 137 -9.80 5.41 9.33
C VAL A 137 -9.42 4.10 10.01
N MET A 138 -10.08 3.00 9.65
CA MET A 138 -9.75 1.67 10.19
C MET A 138 -8.32 1.21 9.86
N HIS A 139 -7.70 1.68 8.77
CA HIS A 139 -6.28 1.41 8.49
C HIS A 139 -5.36 2.07 9.50
N PHE A 140 -5.71 3.25 10.00
CA PHE A 140 -4.92 3.96 11.00
C PHE A 140 -5.15 3.43 12.42
N LEU A 141 -6.35 2.91 12.71
CA LEU A 141 -6.77 2.56 14.06
C LEU A 141 -6.78 1.05 14.34
N ILE A 142 -6.27 0.23 13.41
CA ILE A 142 -6.27 -1.23 13.54
C ILE A 142 -5.44 -1.72 14.73
N PHE A 143 -4.31 -1.06 15.04
CA PHE A 143 -3.44 -1.44 16.13
C PHE A 143 -3.61 -0.51 17.33
N ARG A 144 -3.27 -1.00 18.52
CA ARG A 144 -3.18 -0.16 19.71
C ARG A 144 -2.04 0.82 19.52
N THR A 145 -2.32 2.10 19.74
CA THR A 145 -1.27 3.11 19.77
C THR A 145 -0.45 2.93 21.03
N GLN A 146 0.83 2.66 20.88
CA GLN A 146 1.79 2.68 21.96
C GLN A 146 2.25 4.12 22.18
N LYS A 147 2.85 4.43 23.35
CA LYS A 147 3.41 5.76 23.65
C LYS A 147 4.48 6.19 22.63
N THR A 148 5.07 5.22 21.93
CA THR A 148 6.20 5.34 21.01
C THR A 148 5.98 4.60 19.69
N GLY A 149 4.75 4.25 19.28
CA GLY A 149 4.51 3.40 18.10
C GLY A 149 3.47 3.95 17.14
N ASN A 150 3.87 4.21 15.91
CA ASN A 150 3.05 4.72 14.81
C ASN A 150 2.54 3.57 13.93
N ASP A 151 2.13 2.50 14.56
CA ASP A 151 1.79 1.26 13.89
C ASP A 151 0.40 1.30 13.26
N HIS A 152 0.32 1.68 12.00
CA HIS A 152 -0.89 1.58 11.18
C HIS A 152 -0.60 0.85 9.86
N LEU A 153 -1.63 0.39 9.13
CA LEU A 153 -1.45 -0.40 7.90
C LEU A 153 -0.79 0.37 6.74
N LEU A 154 -0.81 1.69 6.79
CA LEU A 154 -0.17 2.55 5.78
C LEU A 154 1.20 3.07 6.24
N TYR A 155 1.68 2.60 7.40
CA TYR A 155 2.98 2.97 7.93
C TYR A 155 4.09 2.15 7.29
N SER A 156 5.19 2.81 7.02
CA SER A 156 6.44 2.21 6.59
C SER A 156 7.62 2.90 7.27
N TRP A 157 8.68 2.15 7.57
CA TRP A 157 9.80 2.57 8.42
C TRP A 157 10.64 3.68 7.81
N ASN A 158 10.78 3.68 6.49
CA ASN A 158 11.51 4.68 5.72
C ASN A 158 10.79 4.95 4.40
N VAL A 159 11.25 5.93 3.66
CA VAL A 159 10.68 6.35 2.38
C VAL A 159 10.75 5.23 1.34
N ASN A 160 11.84 4.49 1.30
CA ASN A 160 12.01 3.37 0.38
C ASN A 160 10.91 2.31 0.57
N THR A 161 10.52 2.03 1.81
CA THR A 161 9.46 1.05 2.08
C THR A 161 8.07 1.50 1.61
N TYR A 162 7.80 2.81 1.44
CA TYR A 162 6.58 3.27 0.77
C TYR A 162 6.52 2.81 -0.69
N PHE A 163 7.64 2.84 -1.40
CA PHE A 163 7.72 2.35 -2.77
C PHE A 163 7.63 0.83 -2.86
N PHE A 164 8.25 0.12 -1.91
CA PHE A 164 8.30 -1.35 -1.93
C PHE A 164 7.06 -2.02 -1.36
N TYR A 165 6.33 -1.39 -0.43
CA TYR A 165 5.19 -2.01 0.26
C TYR A 165 3.91 -1.18 0.13
N THR A 166 3.89 0.08 0.57
CA THR A 166 2.64 0.84 0.68
C THR A 166 1.99 1.10 -0.67
N ILE A 167 2.71 1.66 -1.64
CA ILE A 167 2.19 1.92 -3.00
C ILE A 167 1.82 0.61 -3.71
N PRO A 168 2.65 -0.45 -3.72
CA PRO A 168 2.28 -1.76 -4.24
C PRO A 168 1.03 -2.37 -3.59
N ASN A 169 0.91 -2.31 -2.27
CA ASN A 169 -0.26 -2.79 -1.54
C ASN A 169 -1.53 -2.08 -2.01
N LEU A 170 -1.50 -0.74 -2.09
CA LEU A 170 -2.62 0.07 -2.54
C LEU A 170 -3.01 -0.22 -4.00
N LEU A 171 -2.03 -0.37 -4.90
CA LEU A 171 -2.28 -0.68 -6.30
C LEU A 171 -2.92 -2.05 -6.48
N ASN A 172 -2.36 -3.09 -5.84
CA ASN A 172 -2.91 -4.45 -5.90
C ASN A 172 -4.31 -4.51 -5.27
N ALA A 173 -4.54 -3.85 -4.14
CA ALA A 173 -5.83 -3.78 -3.47
C ALA A 173 -6.88 -3.01 -4.31
N ALA A 174 -6.51 -1.90 -4.94
CA ALA A 174 -7.40 -1.15 -5.82
C ALA A 174 -7.84 -1.99 -7.04
N LEU A 175 -6.92 -2.75 -7.66
CA LEU A 175 -7.24 -3.67 -8.74
C LEU A 175 -8.15 -4.82 -8.28
N ALA A 176 -7.91 -5.39 -7.10
CA ALA A 176 -8.76 -6.44 -6.53
C ALA A 176 -10.19 -5.91 -6.26
N LEU A 177 -10.34 -4.71 -5.69
CA LEU A 177 -11.65 -4.06 -5.49
C LEU A 177 -12.35 -3.75 -6.81
N MET A 178 -11.60 -3.27 -7.82
CA MET A 178 -12.14 -3.01 -9.14
C MET A 178 -12.71 -4.28 -9.79
N TRP A 179 -12.01 -5.41 -9.67
CA TRP A 179 -12.48 -6.69 -10.20
C TRP A 179 -13.63 -7.28 -9.38
N ALA A 180 -13.64 -7.09 -8.06
CA ALA A 180 -14.76 -7.47 -7.21
C ALA A 180 -16.05 -6.75 -7.64
N GLY A 181 -15.96 -5.46 -7.94
CA GLY A 181 -17.09 -4.65 -8.44
C GLY A 181 -17.51 -4.95 -9.88
N ALA A 182 -16.77 -5.79 -10.59
CA ALA A 182 -17.16 -6.31 -11.92
C ALA A 182 -17.94 -7.64 -11.84
N GLY A 183 -18.40 -8.03 -10.65
CA GLY A 183 -19.15 -9.28 -10.43
C GLY A 183 -18.29 -10.54 -10.66
N GLY A 184 -16.98 -10.44 -10.52
CA GLY A 184 -16.05 -11.55 -10.75
C GLY A 184 -15.83 -11.91 -12.21
N ARG A 185 -16.43 -11.18 -13.16
CA ARG A 185 -16.17 -11.34 -14.60
C ARG A 185 -14.84 -10.69 -14.96
N ALA A 186 -14.13 -11.27 -15.92
CA ALA A 186 -12.94 -10.64 -16.48
C ALA A 186 -13.31 -9.24 -16.98
N LEU A 187 -12.64 -8.21 -16.47
CA LEU A 187 -12.77 -6.88 -17.02
C LEU A 187 -12.29 -6.91 -18.47
N ARG A 188 -13.20 -6.68 -19.38
CA ARG A 188 -12.88 -6.33 -20.75
C ARG A 188 -13.01 -4.81 -20.85
N PRO A 189 -11.90 -4.08 -20.83
CA PRO A 189 -11.93 -2.65 -21.12
C PRO A 189 -12.47 -2.47 -22.54
N GLY A 190 -13.37 -1.55 -22.73
CA GLY A 190 -14.06 -1.33 -24.01
C GLY A 190 -13.24 -0.66 -25.10
N GLY A 191 -11.97 -1.02 -25.30
CA GLY A 191 -11.13 -0.44 -26.36
C GLY A 191 -9.64 -0.69 -26.16
N GLY A 192 -8.85 -0.67 -27.23
CA GLY A 192 -7.42 -1.03 -27.22
C GLY A 192 -6.56 -0.29 -26.21
N MET A 193 -6.73 1.04 -26.07
CA MET A 193 -5.94 1.85 -25.13
C MET A 193 -6.27 1.54 -23.65
N GLY A 194 -7.55 1.35 -23.32
CA GLY A 194 -7.94 0.99 -21.97
C GLY A 194 -7.44 -0.41 -21.56
N GLN A 195 -7.36 -1.34 -22.50
CA GLN A 195 -6.74 -2.66 -22.25
C GLN A 195 -5.24 -2.53 -22.00
N GLY A 196 -4.53 -1.71 -22.77
CA GLY A 196 -3.12 -1.46 -22.60
C GLY A 196 -2.80 -0.89 -21.21
N PHE A 197 -3.55 0.11 -20.75
CA PHE A 197 -3.40 0.68 -19.41
C PHE A 197 -3.69 -0.34 -18.30
N LEU A 198 -4.72 -1.18 -18.47
CA LEU A 198 -5.02 -2.22 -17.49
C LEU A 198 -3.92 -3.28 -17.45
N LEU A 199 -3.40 -3.71 -18.60
CA LEU A 199 -2.28 -4.64 -18.67
C LEU A 199 -1.03 -4.08 -17.98
N LEU A 200 -0.70 -2.81 -18.25
CA LEU A 200 0.41 -2.12 -17.60
C LEU A 200 0.19 -2.03 -16.08
N ALA A 201 -1.01 -1.68 -15.63
CA ALA A 201 -1.32 -1.62 -14.20
C ALA A 201 -1.18 -2.99 -13.53
N VAL A 202 -1.66 -4.07 -14.16
CA VAL A 202 -1.50 -5.45 -13.67
C VAL A 202 -0.02 -5.86 -13.67
N TYR A 203 0.72 -5.55 -14.72
CA TYR A 203 2.16 -5.81 -14.81
C TYR A 203 2.91 -5.14 -13.66
N LEU A 204 2.72 -3.85 -13.46
CA LEU A 204 3.36 -3.09 -12.39
C LEU A 204 2.92 -3.56 -10.99
N ALA A 205 1.64 -3.92 -10.82
CA ALA A 205 1.12 -4.43 -9.55
C ALA A 205 1.75 -5.79 -9.20
N VAL A 206 1.79 -6.72 -10.16
CA VAL A 206 2.33 -8.08 -9.92
C VAL A 206 3.85 -8.04 -9.76
N PHE A 207 4.55 -7.26 -10.59
CA PHE A 207 6.01 -7.12 -10.55
C PHE A 207 6.46 -5.99 -9.63
N SER A 208 5.82 -5.88 -8.47
CA SER A 208 6.19 -4.95 -7.41
C SER A 208 6.95 -5.64 -6.27
N ASN A 209 6.23 -6.36 -5.43
CA ASN A 209 6.75 -7.07 -4.28
C ASN A 209 5.83 -8.26 -4.00
N LEU A 210 6.35 -9.43 -3.64
CA LEU A 210 5.54 -10.63 -3.42
C LEU A 210 4.54 -10.47 -2.28
N PHE A 211 4.90 -9.76 -1.20
CA PHE A 211 3.98 -9.48 -0.09
C PHE A 211 2.79 -8.60 -0.50
N ALA A 212 2.96 -7.72 -1.46
CA ALA A 212 1.90 -6.89 -1.98
C ALA A 212 1.11 -7.59 -3.09
N SER A 213 1.81 -8.19 -4.05
CA SER A 213 1.20 -8.80 -5.24
C SER A 213 0.40 -10.07 -4.93
N GLN A 214 0.63 -10.72 -3.77
CA GLN A 214 -0.24 -11.80 -3.30
C GLN A 214 -1.71 -11.37 -3.16
N ILE A 215 -2.01 -10.08 -2.93
CA ILE A 215 -3.39 -9.58 -2.87
C ILE A 215 -4.13 -9.92 -4.17
N LEU A 216 -3.54 -9.55 -5.30
CA LEU A 216 -4.16 -9.75 -6.61
C LEU A 216 -4.11 -11.22 -7.02
N ALA A 217 -3.02 -11.94 -6.73
CA ALA A 217 -2.86 -13.35 -7.02
C ALA A 217 -3.85 -14.23 -6.22
N VAL A 218 -3.98 -13.99 -4.91
CA VAL A 218 -4.93 -14.72 -4.06
C VAL A 218 -6.37 -14.40 -4.46
N TYR A 219 -6.68 -13.14 -4.76
CA TYR A 219 -8.00 -12.79 -5.28
C TYR A 219 -8.32 -13.53 -6.58
N ALA A 220 -7.37 -13.61 -7.51
CA ALA A 220 -7.52 -14.35 -8.75
C ALA A 220 -7.72 -15.85 -8.49
N PHE A 221 -6.89 -16.44 -7.63
CA PHE A 221 -6.98 -17.86 -7.25
C PHE A 221 -8.32 -18.21 -6.61
N VAL A 222 -8.75 -17.48 -5.58
CA VAL A 222 -10.01 -17.73 -4.87
C VAL A 222 -11.21 -17.53 -5.80
N THR A 223 -11.19 -16.48 -6.64
CA THR A 223 -12.27 -16.24 -7.60
C THR A 223 -12.39 -17.38 -8.60
N LEU A 224 -11.27 -17.86 -9.15
CA LEU A 224 -11.22 -18.97 -10.08
C LEU A 224 -11.66 -20.27 -9.41
N ALA A 225 -11.17 -20.56 -8.20
CA ALA A 225 -11.54 -21.77 -7.44
C ALA A 225 -13.05 -21.81 -7.16
N LEU A 226 -13.65 -20.69 -6.73
CA LEU A 226 -15.10 -20.58 -6.50
C LEU A 226 -15.89 -20.73 -7.80
N ALA A 227 -15.39 -20.21 -8.92
CA ALA A 227 -16.04 -20.38 -10.23
C ALA A 227 -15.98 -21.84 -10.70
N LEU A 228 -14.84 -22.51 -10.55
CA LEU A 228 -14.67 -23.92 -10.87
C LEU A 228 -15.52 -24.84 -10.00
N ALA A 229 -15.62 -24.56 -8.70
CA ALA A 229 -16.47 -25.31 -7.77
C ALA A 229 -17.97 -25.23 -8.13
N LYS A 230 -18.39 -24.14 -8.77
CA LYS A 230 -19.77 -23.97 -9.27
C LYS A 230 -19.99 -24.57 -10.67
N ALA A 231 -18.93 -24.87 -11.42
CA ALA A 231 -19.01 -25.39 -12.76
C ALA A 231 -19.54 -26.82 -12.76
N ARG A 232 -20.72 -27.05 -13.33
CA ARG A 232 -21.37 -28.36 -13.42
C ARG A 232 -21.55 -28.79 -14.89
N GLY A 233 -21.36 -30.06 -15.16
CA GLY A 233 -21.56 -30.67 -16.48
C GLY A 233 -20.25 -30.87 -17.28
N ARG A 234 -20.39 -31.69 -18.36
CA ARG A 234 -19.24 -32.08 -19.21
C ARG A 234 -18.62 -30.84 -19.89
N GLY A 235 -17.34 -30.58 -19.69
CA GLY A 235 -16.61 -29.48 -20.30
C GLY A 235 -16.85 -28.09 -19.65
N ALA A 236 -17.66 -27.98 -18.60
CA ALA A 236 -17.92 -26.70 -17.92
C ALA A 236 -16.64 -26.05 -17.39
N TRP A 237 -15.67 -26.83 -16.89
CA TRP A 237 -14.39 -26.34 -16.42
C TRP A 237 -13.57 -25.63 -17.51
N ARG A 238 -13.57 -26.15 -18.76
CA ARG A 238 -12.87 -25.50 -19.88
C ARG A 238 -13.49 -24.15 -20.23
N ARG A 239 -14.82 -24.07 -20.23
CA ARG A 239 -15.54 -22.80 -20.45
C ARG A 239 -15.20 -21.80 -19.35
N THR A 240 -15.26 -22.23 -18.07
CA THR A 240 -14.94 -21.39 -16.93
C THR A 240 -13.50 -20.87 -17.01
N LEU A 241 -12.52 -21.71 -17.37
CA LEU A 241 -11.14 -21.26 -17.55
C LEU A 241 -11.01 -20.24 -18.69
N GLY A 242 -11.72 -20.44 -19.81
CA GLY A 242 -11.74 -19.50 -20.93
C GLY A 242 -12.36 -18.14 -20.56
N GLU A 243 -13.46 -18.16 -19.78
CA GLU A 243 -14.12 -16.95 -19.30
C GLU A 243 -13.25 -16.15 -18.28
N HIS A 244 -12.35 -16.85 -17.58
CA HIS A 244 -11.49 -16.30 -16.54
C HIS A 244 -10.00 -16.20 -16.94
N GLY A 245 -9.71 -16.14 -18.25
CA GLY A 245 -8.35 -16.13 -18.79
C GLY A 245 -7.44 -15.05 -18.18
N TRP A 246 -7.99 -13.87 -17.84
CA TRP A 246 -7.27 -12.80 -17.18
C TRP A 246 -6.77 -13.16 -15.78
N LEU A 247 -7.55 -13.94 -15.03
CA LEU A 247 -7.15 -14.42 -13.70
C LEU A 247 -6.01 -15.42 -13.81
N LEU A 248 -6.05 -16.28 -14.84
CA LEU A 248 -4.94 -17.20 -15.13
C LEU A 248 -3.66 -16.45 -15.50
N LEU A 249 -3.77 -15.38 -16.30
CA LEU A 249 -2.62 -14.53 -16.62
C LEU A 249 -2.00 -13.94 -15.36
N VAL A 250 -2.79 -13.40 -14.45
CA VAL A 250 -2.29 -12.85 -13.17
C VAL A 250 -1.55 -13.90 -12.37
N LEU A 251 -2.13 -15.11 -12.25
CA LEU A 251 -1.49 -16.22 -11.54
C LEU A 251 -0.17 -16.64 -12.19
N ALA A 252 -0.12 -16.73 -13.52
CA ALA A 252 1.09 -17.04 -14.25
C ALA A 252 2.18 -15.97 -14.04
N LEU A 253 1.82 -14.70 -14.15
CA LEU A 253 2.74 -13.58 -13.90
C LEU A 253 3.26 -13.58 -12.46
N TRP A 254 2.37 -13.84 -11.47
CA TRP A 254 2.76 -13.91 -10.07
C TRP A 254 3.71 -15.07 -9.77
N LEU A 255 3.43 -16.25 -10.33
CA LEU A 255 4.34 -17.41 -10.22
C LEU A 255 5.70 -17.10 -10.85
N THR A 256 5.72 -16.42 -12.00
CA THR A 256 6.97 -15.94 -12.62
C THR A 256 7.73 -15.02 -11.67
N ALA A 257 7.05 -14.02 -11.07
CA ALA A 257 7.68 -13.12 -10.11
C ALA A 257 8.24 -13.88 -8.89
N ALA A 258 7.47 -14.86 -8.37
CA ALA A 258 7.89 -15.68 -7.24
C ALA A 258 9.15 -16.52 -7.56
N VAL A 259 9.21 -17.15 -8.74
CA VAL A 259 10.39 -17.92 -9.17
C VAL A 259 11.63 -17.03 -9.25
N PHE A 260 11.51 -15.83 -9.81
CA PHE A 260 12.64 -14.88 -9.89
C PHE A 260 13.08 -14.37 -8.52
N ASP A 261 12.14 -14.07 -7.62
CA ASP A 261 12.45 -13.58 -6.27
C ASP A 261 13.11 -14.68 -5.41
N MET A 262 12.67 -15.94 -5.56
CA MET A 262 13.25 -17.08 -4.87
C MET A 262 14.66 -17.44 -5.36
N ASN A 263 15.00 -17.13 -6.60
CA ASN A 263 16.33 -17.37 -7.18
C ASN A 263 17.19 -16.09 -7.23
N GLY A 264 16.72 -14.99 -6.65
CA GLY A 264 17.47 -13.72 -6.57
C GLY A 264 18.40 -13.67 -5.37
N GLY A 265 19.32 -12.68 -5.33
CA GLY A 265 20.37 -12.54 -4.31
C GLY A 265 19.86 -12.42 -2.85
N ARG A 266 18.55 -12.29 -2.62
CA ARG A 266 17.97 -12.38 -1.26
C ARG A 266 17.86 -13.81 -0.75
N SER A 267 17.88 -14.82 -1.61
CA SER A 267 17.92 -16.22 -1.18
C SER A 267 19.20 -16.54 -0.40
N ASP A 268 20.29 -15.80 -0.68
CA ASP A 268 21.59 -16.00 -0.03
C ASP A 268 21.63 -15.39 1.39
N SER A 269 20.71 -14.51 1.71
CA SER A 269 20.55 -13.90 3.05
C SER A 269 19.57 -14.67 3.93
N LEU A 270 19.21 -15.91 3.59
CA LEU A 270 18.32 -16.73 4.38
C LEU A 270 18.86 -16.89 5.80
N THR A 271 18.06 -16.49 6.77
CA THR A 271 18.35 -16.62 8.19
C THR A 271 18.72 -18.05 8.55
N SER A 272 19.74 -18.23 9.38
CA SER A 272 20.15 -19.51 9.96
C SER A 272 18.98 -20.18 10.70
N GLY A 273 18.88 -21.48 10.63
CA GLY A 273 17.88 -22.26 11.36
C GLY A 273 17.06 -23.23 10.48
N SER A 274 16.41 -24.20 11.11
CA SER A 274 15.55 -25.15 10.42
C SER A 274 14.25 -24.49 9.93
N LEU A 275 13.64 -25.03 8.88
CA LEU A 275 12.36 -24.56 8.35
C LEU A 275 11.27 -24.49 9.44
N MET A 276 11.24 -25.51 10.34
CA MET A 276 10.28 -25.56 11.44
C MET A 276 10.51 -24.43 12.45
N GLN A 277 11.75 -24.11 12.77
CA GLN A 277 12.09 -23.02 13.67
C GLN A 277 11.65 -21.68 13.08
N ARG A 278 11.96 -21.41 11.80
CA ARG A 278 11.53 -20.20 11.09
C ARG A 278 10.00 -20.09 11.02
N LEU A 279 9.29 -21.19 10.78
CA LEU A 279 7.82 -21.21 10.79
C LEU A 279 7.28 -20.84 12.18
N LEU A 280 7.83 -21.42 13.25
CA LEU A 280 7.41 -21.10 14.62
C LEU A 280 7.67 -19.64 14.98
N GLU A 281 8.81 -19.09 14.58
CA GLU A 281 9.14 -17.67 14.77
C GLU A 281 8.19 -16.76 13.99
N THR A 282 7.89 -17.10 12.73
CA THR A 282 6.89 -16.39 11.91
C THR A 282 5.52 -16.37 12.60
N LEU A 283 5.03 -17.53 13.05
CA LEU A 283 3.73 -17.63 13.72
C LEU A 283 3.71 -16.85 15.05
N ARG A 284 4.81 -16.87 15.79
CA ARG A 284 4.97 -16.04 17.01
C ARG A 284 4.94 -14.55 16.67
N GLY A 285 5.60 -14.14 15.59
CA GLY A 285 5.58 -12.75 15.09
C GLY A 285 4.16 -12.30 14.72
N MET A 286 3.44 -13.11 13.93
CA MET A 286 2.04 -12.83 13.58
C MET A 286 1.13 -12.77 14.80
N LEU A 287 1.28 -13.69 15.77
CA LEU A 287 0.52 -13.70 17.01
C LEU A 287 0.82 -12.48 17.88
N ALA A 288 2.10 -12.10 17.98
CA ALA A 288 2.50 -10.89 18.70
C ALA A 288 1.82 -9.65 18.10
N ARG A 289 1.79 -9.56 16.77
CA ARG A 289 1.11 -8.46 16.08
C ARG A 289 -0.41 -8.51 16.27
N ALA A 290 -1.03 -9.69 16.22
CA ALA A 290 -2.46 -9.85 16.48
C ALA A 290 -2.86 -9.40 17.91
N ARG A 291 -1.98 -9.56 18.90
CA ARG A 291 -2.21 -9.07 20.27
C ARG A 291 -2.18 -7.55 20.38
N MET A 292 -1.63 -6.86 19.39
CA MET A 292 -1.61 -5.39 19.31
C MET A 292 -2.87 -4.82 18.67
N LEU A 293 -3.81 -5.66 18.21
CA LEU A 293 -5.07 -5.19 17.65
C LEU A 293 -5.87 -4.38 18.67
N ASN A 294 -6.43 -3.27 18.22
CA ASN A 294 -7.32 -2.43 19.02
C ASN A 294 -8.60 -3.20 19.34
N ALA A 295 -8.94 -3.33 20.63
CA ALA A 295 -10.09 -4.12 21.08
C ALA A 295 -11.43 -3.58 20.54
N MET A 296 -11.60 -2.26 20.49
CA MET A 296 -12.81 -1.64 19.91
C MET A 296 -12.90 -1.87 18.41
N PHE A 297 -11.78 -1.77 17.70
CA PHE A 297 -11.70 -2.14 16.30
C PHE A 297 -12.15 -3.59 16.07
N VAL A 298 -11.63 -4.54 16.84
CA VAL A 298 -12.03 -5.96 16.78
C VAL A 298 -13.51 -6.12 17.10
N GLY A 299 -14.01 -5.42 18.13
CA GLY A 299 -15.44 -5.42 18.49
C GLY A 299 -16.33 -4.92 17.35
N VAL A 300 -15.98 -3.78 16.72
CA VAL A 300 -16.71 -3.23 15.57
C VAL A 300 -16.71 -4.21 14.40
N CYS A 301 -15.57 -4.84 14.10
CA CYS A 301 -15.50 -5.85 13.05
C CYS A 301 -16.38 -7.05 13.33
N ALA A 302 -16.31 -7.61 14.54
CA ALA A 302 -17.11 -8.77 14.95
C ALA A 302 -18.63 -8.47 14.94
N LEU A 303 -19.03 -7.34 15.50
CA LEU A 303 -20.44 -6.92 15.54
C LEU A 303 -20.98 -6.63 14.14
N SER A 304 -20.18 -6.03 13.25
CA SER A 304 -20.58 -5.78 11.87
C SER A 304 -20.83 -7.08 11.10
N LEU A 305 -19.91 -8.05 11.23
CA LEU A 305 -20.05 -9.35 10.59
C LEU A 305 -21.24 -10.13 11.17
N ALA A 306 -21.34 -10.22 12.51
CA ALA A 306 -22.43 -10.92 13.19
C ALA A 306 -23.80 -10.29 12.89
N GLY A 307 -23.90 -8.97 12.93
CA GLY A 307 -25.12 -8.23 12.61
C GLY A 307 -25.59 -8.44 11.18
N ALA A 308 -24.66 -8.42 10.20
CA ALA A 308 -24.98 -8.67 8.80
C ALA A 308 -25.45 -10.12 8.58
N LEU A 309 -24.77 -11.09 9.21
CA LEU A 309 -25.15 -12.51 9.13
C LEU A 309 -26.49 -12.79 9.82
N ALA A 310 -26.75 -12.18 10.99
CA ALA A 310 -28.04 -12.27 11.67
C ALA A 310 -29.17 -11.68 10.82
N LEU A 311 -28.94 -10.48 10.25
CA LEU A 311 -29.92 -9.86 9.35
C LEU A 311 -30.20 -10.73 8.12
N PHE A 312 -29.15 -11.35 7.53
CA PHE A 312 -29.29 -12.29 6.44
C PHE A 312 -30.08 -13.56 6.84
N ALA A 313 -29.77 -14.12 8.02
CA ALA A 313 -30.43 -15.34 8.52
C ALA A 313 -31.90 -15.12 8.85
N LEU A 314 -32.27 -13.97 9.39
CA LEU A 314 -33.63 -13.61 9.77
C LEU A 314 -34.56 -13.34 8.57
N ARG A 315 -34.00 -13.13 7.37
CA ARG A 315 -34.80 -12.90 6.16
C ARG A 315 -35.41 -14.20 5.65
N ARG A 316 -36.70 -14.24 5.53
CA ARG A 316 -37.46 -15.39 4.98
C ARG A 316 -37.35 -15.44 3.43
N GLU A 317 -37.49 -14.27 2.78
CA GLU A 317 -37.37 -14.14 1.33
C GLU A 317 -36.03 -13.56 0.96
N ARG A 318 -35.26 -14.30 0.15
CA ARG A 318 -33.94 -13.91 -0.32
C ARG A 318 -34.02 -13.34 -1.73
N ASP A 319 -33.38 -12.20 -1.94
CA ASP A 319 -33.29 -11.56 -3.22
C ASP A 319 -31.86 -11.66 -3.80
N GLU A 320 -31.67 -11.11 -4.99
CA GLU A 320 -30.37 -11.11 -5.67
C GLU A 320 -29.26 -10.39 -4.87
N ARG A 321 -29.63 -9.39 -4.05
CA ARG A 321 -28.65 -8.67 -3.20
C ARG A 321 -28.14 -9.56 -2.08
N ASP A 322 -28.99 -10.41 -1.51
CA ASP A 322 -28.59 -11.37 -0.48
C ASP A 322 -27.57 -12.38 -1.05
N GLY A 323 -27.79 -12.83 -2.29
CA GLY A 323 -26.87 -13.70 -3.01
C GLY A 323 -25.51 -13.02 -3.29
N ARG A 324 -25.54 -11.75 -3.73
CA ARG A 324 -24.30 -10.96 -3.96
C ARG A 324 -23.53 -10.70 -2.67
N PHE A 325 -24.22 -10.35 -1.59
CA PHE A 325 -23.63 -10.14 -0.27
C PHE A 325 -22.85 -11.38 0.19
N ILE A 326 -23.50 -12.55 0.24
CA ILE A 326 -22.84 -13.78 0.69
C ILE A 326 -21.68 -14.17 -0.23
N ALA A 327 -21.85 -14.07 -1.53
CA ALA A 327 -20.80 -14.39 -2.49
C ALA A 327 -19.54 -13.51 -2.31
N LEU A 328 -19.74 -12.21 -2.06
CA LEU A 328 -18.63 -11.27 -1.86
C LEU A 328 -17.99 -11.45 -0.48
N LEU A 329 -18.80 -11.63 0.57
CA LEU A 329 -18.33 -11.88 1.93
C LEU A 329 -17.46 -13.15 2.01
N VAL A 330 -17.96 -14.27 1.48
CA VAL A 330 -17.23 -15.55 1.45
C VAL A 330 -15.92 -15.39 0.66
N ARG A 331 -15.96 -14.72 -0.49
CA ARG A 331 -14.76 -14.48 -1.29
C ARG A 331 -13.70 -13.70 -0.51
N PHE A 332 -14.06 -12.60 0.14
CA PHE A 332 -13.11 -11.79 0.89
C PHE A 332 -12.58 -12.51 2.13
N LEU A 333 -13.42 -13.26 2.85
CA LEU A 333 -12.96 -14.06 4.00
C LEU A 333 -11.98 -15.18 3.55
N LEU A 334 -12.28 -15.87 2.45
CA LEU A 334 -11.35 -16.85 1.89
C LEU A 334 -10.04 -16.19 1.44
N CYS A 335 -10.10 -15.02 0.80
CA CYS A 335 -8.91 -14.26 0.44
C CYS A 335 -8.09 -13.86 1.68
N ALA A 336 -8.74 -13.43 2.77
CA ALA A 336 -8.05 -13.07 4.00
C ALA A 336 -7.26 -14.26 4.59
N VAL A 337 -7.91 -15.44 4.65
CA VAL A 337 -7.28 -16.68 5.13
C VAL A 337 -6.13 -17.10 4.20
N CYS A 338 -6.35 -17.14 2.89
CA CYS A 338 -5.32 -17.52 1.92
C CYS A 338 -4.13 -16.55 1.93
N CYS A 339 -4.37 -15.23 2.04
CA CYS A 339 -3.31 -14.24 2.21
C CYS A 339 -2.55 -14.44 3.53
N GLY A 340 -3.24 -14.76 4.63
CA GLY A 340 -2.59 -15.06 5.91
C GLY A 340 -1.62 -16.24 5.79
N VAL A 341 -2.05 -17.33 5.15
CA VAL A 341 -1.21 -18.51 4.88
C VAL A 341 -0.05 -18.16 3.95
N CYS A 342 -0.31 -17.42 2.86
CA CYS A 342 0.71 -17.01 1.90
C CYS A 342 1.76 -16.09 2.57
N THR A 343 1.31 -15.10 3.37
CA THR A 343 2.20 -14.23 4.14
C THR A 343 3.06 -15.02 5.12
N ALA A 344 2.49 -15.99 5.84
CA ALA A 344 3.25 -16.87 6.72
C ALA A 344 4.31 -17.67 5.95
N ALA A 345 3.97 -18.22 4.78
CA ALA A 345 4.91 -18.94 3.93
C ALA A 345 6.04 -18.04 3.43
N LEU A 346 5.71 -16.82 2.93
CA LEU A 346 6.69 -15.85 2.46
C LEU A 346 7.63 -15.38 3.57
N CYS A 347 7.11 -15.07 4.77
CA CYS A 347 7.94 -14.71 5.93
C CYS A 347 8.85 -15.86 6.35
N THR A 348 8.34 -17.10 6.38
CA THR A 348 9.13 -18.28 6.70
C THR A 348 10.25 -18.52 5.68
N ALA A 349 9.98 -18.26 4.41
CA ALA A 349 10.95 -18.43 3.33
C ALA A 349 12.01 -17.30 3.30
N SER A 350 11.64 -16.05 3.62
CA SER A 350 12.54 -14.90 3.61
C SER A 350 13.13 -14.57 4.99
N SER A 351 12.37 -13.87 5.84
CA SER A 351 12.75 -13.54 7.21
C SER A 351 11.53 -13.59 8.13
N PRO A 352 11.54 -14.38 9.22
CA PRO A 352 10.46 -14.45 10.20
C PRO A 352 10.10 -13.09 10.84
N GLU A 353 11.07 -12.17 10.94
CA GLU A 353 10.87 -10.84 11.52
C GLU A 353 9.87 -9.99 10.74
N TYR A 354 9.76 -10.21 9.43
CA TYR A 354 8.78 -9.52 8.59
C TYR A 354 7.33 -9.77 9.04
N ALA A 355 7.05 -10.88 9.73
CA ALA A 355 5.74 -11.19 10.28
C ALA A 355 5.26 -10.21 11.38
N ARG A 356 6.14 -9.35 11.89
CA ARG A 356 5.80 -8.30 12.86
C ARG A 356 5.44 -6.96 12.21
N ARG A 357 5.72 -6.78 10.92
CA ARG A 357 5.55 -5.52 10.20
C ARG A 357 4.11 -5.35 9.72
N ALA A 358 3.57 -4.14 9.90
CA ALA A 358 2.20 -3.80 9.50
C ALA A 358 2.01 -3.83 7.98
N ASP A 359 2.98 -3.29 7.23
CA ASP A 359 2.99 -3.22 5.78
C ASP A 359 3.05 -4.59 5.11
N VAL A 360 3.69 -5.58 5.75
CA VAL A 360 3.73 -6.99 5.32
C VAL A 360 2.40 -7.71 5.58
N LEU A 361 1.74 -7.38 6.70
CA LEU A 361 0.44 -7.95 7.06
C LEU A 361 -0.74 -7.23 6.39
N PHE A 362 -0.47 -6.28 5.50
CA PHE A 362 -1.52 -5.52 4.82
C PHE A 362 -2.50 -6.42 4.05
N ALA A 363 -2.01 -7.43 3.33
CA ALA A 363 -2.84 -8.29 2.47
C ALA A 363 -3.99 -9.00 3.21
N PRO A 364 -3.74 -9.79 4.27
CA PRO A 364 -4.82 -10.42 5.03
C PRO A 364 -5.71 -9.39 5.75
N ALA A 365 -5.15 -8.30 6.27
CA ALA A 365 -5.90 -7.24 6.92
C ALA A 365 -6.83 -6.51 5.94
N PHE A 366 -6.36 -6.20 4.73
CA PHE A 366 -7.16 -5.59 3.67
C PHE A 366 -8.41 -6.41 3.33
N PHE A 367 -8.27 -7.72 3.10
CA PHE A 367 -9.42 -8.55 2.77
C PHE A 367 -10.39 -8.73 3.94
N LEU A 368 -9.89 -8.78 5.17
CA LEU A 368 -10.75 -8.76 6.37
C LEU A 368 -11.53 -7.45 6.45
N LEU A 369 -10.89 -6.31 6.26
CA LEU A 369 -11.54 -5.00 6.23
C LEU A 369 -12.56 -4.90 5.09
N ALA A 370 -12.24 -5.42 3.90
CA ALA A 370 -13.17 -5.46 2.78
C ALA A 370 -14.41 -6.33 3.08
N ALA A 371 -14.23 -7.44 3.80
CA ALA A 371 -15.35 -8.26 4.29
C ALA A 371 -16.22 -7.49 5.29
N VAL A 372 -15.61 -6.77 6.24
CA VAL A 372 -16.33 -5.92 7.21
C VAL A 372 -17.09 -4.80 6.49
N MET A 373 -16.47 -4.12 5.52
CA MET A 373 -17.16 -3.09 4.73
C MET A 373 -18.32 -3.67 3.93
N THR A 374 -18.18 -4.89 3.41
CA THR A 374 -19.28 -5.61 2.73
C THR A 374 -20.44 -5.90 3.69
N ALA A 375 -20.14 -6.31 4.93
CA ALA A 375 -21.14 -6.52 5.97
C ALA A 375 -21.85 -5.22 6.35
N LEU A 376 -21.12 -4.13 6.58
CA LEU A 376 -21.69 -2.81 6.86
C LEU A 376 -22.53 -2.31 5.69
N ALA A 377 -22.05 -2.45 4.45
CA ALA A 377 -22.82 -2.06 3.27
C ALA A 377 -24.15 -2.82 3.16
N TYR A 378 -24.14 -4.12 3.49
CA TYR A 378 -25.37 -4.92 3.54
C TYR A 378 -26.35 -4.38 4.59
N ILE A 379 -25.88 -4.14 5.83
CA ILE A 379 -26.74 -3.56 6.89
C ILE A 379 -27.31 -2.21 6.46
N VAL A 380 -26.44 -1.31 5.96
CA VAL A 380 -26.81 0.04 5.51
C VAL A 380 -27.85 0.00 4.39
N SER A 381 -27.67 -0.90 3.42
CA SER A 381 -28.61 -1.02 2.29
C SER A 381 -29.97 -1.60 2.67
N ARG A 382 -30.03 -2.41 3.75
CA ARG A 382 -31.24 -3.08 4.24
C ARG A 382 -31.98 -2.28 5.30
N ALA A 383 -31.28 -1.44 6.05
CA ALA A 383 -31.82 -0.60 7.10
C ALA A 383 -31.45 0.88 6.88
N PRO A 384 -32.06 1.57 5.89
CA PRO A 384 -31.63 2.92 5.51
C PRO A 384 -31.70 3.95 6.64
N ARG A 385 -32.62 3.75 7.63
CA ARG A 385 -32.69 4.64 8.81
C ARG A 385 -31.51 4.51 9.75
N VAL A 386 -30.88 3.33 9.82
CA VAL A 386 -29.66 3.05 10.59
C VAL A 386 -28.41 3.32 9.74
N GLY A 387 -28.58 3.33 8.43
CA GLY A 387 -27.51 3.28 7.45
C GLY A 387 -26.54 4.46 7.47
N MET A 388 -26.96 5.62 7.97
CA MET A 388 -26.07 6.79 8.10
C MET A 388 -25.46 6.89 9.50
N VAL A 389 -26.16 6.34 10.51
CA VAL A 389 -25.73 6.41 11.92
C VAL A 389 -24.66 5.36 12.22
N LEU A 390 -24.78 4.16 11.64
CA LEU A 390 -23.90 3.04 11.95
C LEU A 390 -22.43 3.29 11.58
N PRO A 391 -22.05 3.77 10.39
CA PRO A 391 -20.66 4.10 10.09
C PRO A 391 -20.10 5.20 10.98
N LEU A 392 -20.93 6.19 11.33
CA LEU A 392 -20.55 7.27 12.26
C LEU A 392 -20.33 6.72 13.67
N LEU A 393 -21.22 5.82 14.15
CA LEU A 393 -21.06 5.16 15.45
C LEU A 393 -19.79 4.29 15.48
N CYS A 394 -19.51 3.52 14.44
CA CYS A 394 -18.29 2.75 14.32
C CYS A 394 -17.05 3.67 14.41
N LEU A 395 -17.09 4.80 13.72
CA LEU A 395 -16.03 5.79 13.76
C LEU A 395 -15.80 6.31 15.17
N VAL A 396 -16.88 6.74 15.86
CA VAL A 396 -16.80 7.25 17.24
C VAL A 396 -16.26 6.19 18.20
N LEU A 397 -16.75 4.95 18.14
CA LEU A 397 -16.28 3.85 18.98
C LEU A 397 -14.80 3.54 18.79
N ILE A 398 -14.30 3.63 17.57
CA ILE A 398 -12.89 3.38 17.29
C ILE A 398 -12.02 4.56 17.78
N PHE A 399 -12.50 5.81 17.67
CA PHE A 399 -11.78 6.99 18.15
C PHE A 399 -11.72 7.12 19.67
N GLU A 400 -12.67 6.53 20.41
CA GLU A 400 -12.66 6.55 21.88
C GLU A 400 -11.47 5.78 22.49
N THR A 401 -10.74 5.01 21.71
CA THR A 401 -9.58 4.28 22.16
C THR A 401 -8.32 5.13 22.04
N ASP A 402 -8.04 5.98 22.99
CA ASP A 402 -6.74 6.61 23.36
C ASP A 402 -5.77 6.96 22.18
N THR A 403 -6.34 7.21 20.98
CA THR A 403 -5.58 7.53 19.78
C THR A 403 -5.24 9.00 19.75
N ARG A 404 -4.06 9.37 20.25
CA ARG A 404 -3.58 10.76 20.18
C ARG A 404 -2.95 11.01 18.80
N ILE A 405 -3.33 12.08 18.13
CA ILE A 405 -2.71 12.55 16.87
C ILE A 405 -1.18 12.67 17.01
N THR A 406 -0.69 12.93 18.22
CA THR A 406 0.75 12.97 18.54
C THR A 406 1.47 11.65 18.28
N THR A 407 0.78 10.50 18.32
CA THR A 407 1.38 9.18 18.03
C THR A 407 1.76 9.01 16.56
N PHE A 408 1.18 9.81 15.68
CA PHE A 408 1.51 9.78 14.24
C PHE A 408 2.67 10.72 13.86
N ARG A 409 3.28 11.42 14.82
CA ARG A 409 4.43 12.32 14.62
C ARG A 409 5.76 11.68 15.00
N GLU A 410 5.85 10.39 14.93
CA GLU A 410 7.05 9.72 15.41
C GLU A 410 8.28 10.00 14.58
N PRO A 411 9.44 10.05 15.24
CA PRO A 411 10.71 10.03 14.56
C PRO A 411 10.86 8.70 13.79
N ASN A 412 11.75 8.70 12.81
CA ASN A 412 12.12 7.50 12.07
C ASN A 412 12.81 6.47 12.99
N ILE A 413 13.29 5.37 12.41
CA ILE A 413 13.96 4.29 13.16
C ILE A 413 15.13 4.78 14.01
N ASP A 414 15.80 5.86 13.64
CA ASP A 414 16.94 6.46 14.35
C ASP A 414 16.52 7.52 15.37
N GLN A 415 15.24 7.62 15.67
CA GLN A 415 14.67 8.59 16.63
C GLN A 415 14.91 10.06 16.25
N LEU A 416 15.19 10.34 14.97
CA LEU A 416 15.37 11.69 14.44
C LEU A 416 14.06 12.32 14.02
N SER A 417 13.85 13.58 14.35
CA SER A 417 12.73 14.34 13.83
C SER A 417 12.89 14.61 12.33
N PRO A 418 11.79 14.78 11.56
CA PRO A 418 11.87 15.13 10.14
C PRO A 418 12.72 16.38 9.86
N LYS A 419 12.70 17.37 10.77
CA LYS A 419 13.52 18.58 10.64
C LYS A 419 15.02 18.29 10.78
N GLN A 420 15.39 17.43 11.73
CA GLN A 420 16.79 16.99 11.88
C GLN A 420 17.25 16.19 10.65
N CYS A 421 16.41 15.29 10.11
CA CYS A 421 16.74 14.57 8.88
C CYS A 421 16.99 15.52 7.71
N VAL A 422 16.14 16.53 7.50
CA VAL A 422 16.34 17.53 6.44
C VAL A 422 17.64 18.29 6.66
N ALA A 423 17.92 18.75 7.87
CA ALA A 423 19.13 19.53 8.16
C ALA A 423 20.42 18.69 7.98
N ILE A 424 20.41 17.42 8.41
CA ILE A 424 21.52 16.48 8.15
C ILE A 424 21.72 16.26 6.65
N ASN A 425 20.65 15.98 5.91
CA ASN A 425 20.70 15.80 4.48
C ASN A 425 21.29 17.04 3.77
N GLU A 426 20.83 18.23 4.14
CA GLU A 426 21.31 19.49 3.56
C GLU A 426 22.80 19.73 3.89
N ALA A 427 23.25 19.42 5.10
CA ALA A 427 24.66 19.53 5.48
C ALA A 427 25.54 18.61 4.63
N ILE A 428 25.13 17.36 4.41
CA ILE A 428 25.86 16.40 3.57
C ILE A 428 25.81 16.81 2.10
N MET A 429 24.65 17.18 1.57
CA MET A 429 24.49 17.65 0.18
C MET A 429 25.35 18.89 -0.11
N ASN A 430 25.47 19.80 0.85
CA ASN A 430 26.29 21.00 0.69
C ASN A 430 27.78 20.69 0.62
N GLN A 431 28.27 19.68 1.35
CA GLN A 431 29.65 19.21 1.24
C GLN A 431 29.90 18.67 -0.18
N ILE A 432 29.01 17.82 -0.70
CA ILE A 432 29.12 17.21 -2.03
C ILE A 432 29.04 18.29 -3.12
N ALA A 433 28.11 19.23 -3.02
CA ALA A 433 27.99 20.34 -3.96
C ALA A 433 29.16 21.32 -3.89
N GLY A 434 29.79 21.48 -2.73
CA GLY A 434 31.05 22.23 -2.57
C GLY A 434 32.17 21.58 -3.34
N ALA A 435 32.38 20.29 -3.18
CA ALA A 435 33.39 19.51 -3.88
C ALA A 435 33.23 19.54 -5.41
N ASP A 436 31.95 19.48 -5.89
CA ASP A 436 31.63 19.59 -7.31
C ASP A 436 32.07 20.96 -7.88
N ARG A 437 31.78 22.06 -7.17
CA ARG A 437 32.19 23.41 -7.57
C ARG A 437 33.70 23.59 -7.59
N GLU A 438 34.42 22.93 -6.68
CA GLU A 438 35.87 22.93 -6.61
C GLU A 438 36.52 21.99 -7.62
N GLY A 439 35.74 21.19 -8.33
CA GLY A 439 36.23 20.25 -9.33
C GLY A 439 36.86 18.99 -8.76
N LEU A 440 36.58 18.65 -7.51
CA LEU A 440 37.11 17.45 -6.86
C LEU A 440 36.48 16.17 -7.42
N THR A 441 37.26 15.11 -7.50
CA THR A 441 36.82 13.77 -7.92
C THR A 441 36.67 12.81 -6.74
N GLU A 442 37.25 13.16 -5.59
CA GLU A 442 37.18 12.39 -4.34
C GLU A 442 36.83 13.33 -3.19
N LEU A 443 36.02 12.87 -2.25
CA LEU A 443 35.61 13.66 -1.08
C LEU A 443 35.48 12.77 0.16
N ALA A 444 36.13 13.17 1.24
CA ALA A 444 35.83 12.67 2.58
C ALA A 444 34.62 13.45 3.11
N VAL A 445 33.45 12.78 3.17
CA VAL A 445 32.17 13.39 3.58
C VAL A 445 31.95 13.15 5.04
N GLU A 446 31.80 14.21 5.82
CA GLU A 446 31.40 14.09 7.21
C GLU A 446 29.94 13.67 7.29
N VAL A 447 29.66 12.62 8.06
CA VAL A 447 28.33 12.06 8.28
C VAL A 447 28.13 11.80 9.79
N PRO A 448 26.88 11.78 10.29
CA PRO A 448 26.63 11.38 11.68
C PRO A 448 27.14 9.96 11.93
N ALA A 449 27.75 9.72 13.09
CA ALA A 449 28.11 8.38 13.53
C ALA A 449 26.88 7.49 13.70
N GLY A 450 26.98 6.21 13.34
CA GLY A 450 25.90 5.22 13.50
C GLY A 450 25.14 4.90 12.22
N SER A 451 23.80 5.02 12.24
CA SER A 451 22.92 4.51 11.19
C SER A 451 22.98 5.23 9.82
N PHE A 452 23.62 6.39 9.77
CA PHE A 452 23.77 7.16 8.53
C PHE A 452 25.00 6.79 7.66
N SER A 453 25.74 5.75 8.01
CA SER A 453 27.03 5.39 7.39
C SER A 453 27.00 5.14 5.88
N PHE A 454 25.83 4.98 5.26
CA PHE A 454 25.73 4.71 3.82
C PHE A 454 25.18 5.86 2.98
N LEU A 455 24.92 7.01 3.57
CA LEU A 455 24.21 8.10 2.91
C LEU A 455 24.98 8.77 1.78
N SER A 456 26.29 9.00 1.93
CA SER A 456 27.04 9.88 1.04
C SER A 456 27.10 9.39 -0.42
N ASP A 457 27.35 8.11 -0.67
CA ASP A 457 27.42 7.56 -2.04
C ASP A 457 26.02 7.56 -2.71
N GLY A 458 25.00 7.08 -2.02
CA GLY A 458 23.62 7.11 -2.53
C GLY A 458 23.13 8.54 -2.77
N MET A 459 23.44 9.45 -1.87
CA MET A 459 23.10 10.87 -1.99
C MET A 459 23.81 11.51 -3.18
N MET A 460 25.12 11.31 -3.34
CA MET A 460 25.89 11.80 -4.46
C MET A 460 25.32 11.31 -5.80
N ARG A 461 25.04 10.02 -5.92
CA ARG A 461 24.43 9.43 -7.14
C ARG A 461 23.06 10.03 -7.43
N THR A 462 22.24 10.26 -6.40
CA THR A 462 20.94 10.91 -6.55
C THR A 462 21.11 12.35 -7.00
N MET A 463 22.04 13.10 -6.40
CA MET A 463 22.33 14.49 -6.79
C MET A 463 22.81 14.57 -8.25
N LEU A 464 23.73 13.71 -8.67
CA LEU A 464 24.22 13.64 -10.05
C LEU A 464 23.08 13.35 -11.04
N LYS A 465 22.28 12.33 -10.75
CA LYS A 465 21.15 11.95 -11.59
C LYS A 465 20.07 13.04 -11.69
N CYS A 466 19.86 13.77 -10.63
CA CYS A 466 18.90 14.87 -10.55
C CYS A 466 19.45 16.21 -11.07
N GLY A 467 20.70 16.25 -11.56
CA GLY A 467 21.32 17.46 -12.07
C GLY A 467 21.61 18.51 -10.98
N LEU A 468 21.80 18.09 -9.74
CA LEU A 468 22.17 18.95 -8.62
C LEU A 468 23.68 19.15 -8.50
N ILE A 469 24.45 18.27 -9.14
CA ILE A 469 25.89 18.33 -9.36
C ILE A 469 26.19 17.86 -10.80
N ASP A 470 27.34 18.26 -11.34
CA ASP A 470 27.70 18.03 -12.74
C ASP A 470 28.58 16.79 -12.94
N ARG A 471 29.25 16.30 -11.87
CA ARG A 471 30.21 15.19 -11.98
C ARG A 471 30.04 14.15 -10.89
N TYR A 472 30.54 12.95 -11.19
CA TYR A 472 30.67 11.89 -10.19
C TYR A 472 31.83 12.22 -9.24
N ILE A 473 31.59 12.10 -7.95
CA ILE A 473 32.56 12.30 -6.87
C ILE A 473 32.61 11.02 -6.05
N GLN A 474 33.77 10.43 -5.91
CA GLN A 474 33.95 9.28 -5.05
C GLN A 474 33.88 9.73 -3.58
N CYS A 475 32.76 9.45 -2.93
CA CYS A 475 32.50 9.82 -1.54
C CYS A 475 32.96 8.72 -0.58
N THR A 476 33.71 9.10 0.46
CA THR A 476 34.08 8.22 1.58
C THR A 476 33.54 8.82 2.86
N ASN A 477 32.73 8.07 3.62
CA ASN A 477 32.16 8.56 4.86
C ASN A 477 33.21 8.74 5.96
N VAL A 478 33.16 9.87 6.65
CA VAL A 478 33.87 10.14 7.89
C VAL A 478 32.84 10.34 8.98
N GLU A 479 32.70 9.37 9.86
CA GLU A 479 31.71 9.40 10.94
C GLU A 479 32.12 10.40 12.04
N ILE A 480 31.20 11.30 12.39
CA ILE A 480 31.40 12.34 13.39
C ILE A 480 30.35 12.17 14.51
N GLU A 481 30.79 11.92 15.75
CA GLU A 481 29.87 11.72 16.89
C GLU A 481 29.07 12.98 17.24
N ASP A 482 29.68 14.16 17.12
CA ASP A 482 29.08 15.46 17.42
C ASP A 482 28.59 16.21 16.17
N PHE A 483 28.25 15.47 15.10
CA PHE A 483 27.82 16.03 13.81
C PHE A 483 26.76 17.12 13.93
N CYS A 484 25.69 16.85 14.67
CA CYS A 484 24.59 17.80 14.85
C CYS A 484 25.07 19.10 15.52
N ALA A 485 25.92 18.99 16.56
CA ALA A 485 26.48 20.16 17.22
C ALA A 485 27.42 20.96 16.29
N ARG A 486 28.23 20.28 15.50
CA ARG A 486 29.18 20.88 14.54
C ARG A 486 28.48 21.65 13.44
N TYR A 487 27.35 21.15 12.95
CA TYR A 487 26.57 21.77 11.88
C TYR A 487 25.39 22.61 12.38
N GLY A 488 25.23 22.78 13.71
CA GLY A 488 24.19 23.62 14.30
C GLY A 488 22.77 23.05 14.14
N ILE A 489 22.64 21.71 14.13
CA ILE A 489 21.38 20.95 13.91
C ILE A 489 20.73 20.57 15.25
#